data_2029048e7c1ff09ac08e7f9a904d507c
#
_entry.id   2029048e7c1ff09ac08e7f9a904d507c
#
_cell.length_a   1.000
_cell.length_b   1.000
_cell.length_c   1.000
_cell.angle_alpha   90.00
_cell.angle_beta   90.00
_cell.angle_gamma   90.00
#
_symmetry.space_group_name_H-M   'P 1'
#
loop_
_entity.id
_entity.type
_entity.pdbx_description
1 polymer ?
#
loop_
_entity_poly.entity_id
_entity_poly.type
_entity_poly.pdbx_seq_one_letter_code
_entity_poly.pdbx_strand_id
1 'polypeptide(L)'
;AEARLSLGEGDTPLVRSRQIGPAAGLRNLFFKLETATPTGSYKDRFAAAAISHMRANEQQTCIATSSGNTGAALAAYCAAAKIRCRIAIVESAPEAKLQQMLAYGAEIFRVKGFGTEPESSRQSIEALKTLGKQPGHKLQISAFAHSPEGMEGVESIGLELAEQAAQEIQHVFCPAGGGGLTVAVARSFAKTKQSPTIHCAQPEGNNTIAGPLRDGSASAQDVQCSTNISGLQVATVIDGHEVIRECRSTGGTGHMVSDAEIWAAQKMMARD
;
A
#
# COMPACT_ATOMS: atom_id res chain seq x y z
N ALA A 1 7.80 22.19 -11.54
CA ALA A 1 7.96 21.23 -12.65
C ALA A 1 9.26 20.41 -12.51
N GLU A 2 10.37 21.02 -12.15
CA GLU A 2 11.69 20.33 -12.04
C GLU A 2 11.80 19.28 -10.93
N ALA A 3 11.02 19.41 -9.85
CA ALA A 3 11.03 18.47 -8.72
C ALA A 3 10.27 17.17 -9.00
N ARG A 4 9.31 17.15 -9.94
CA ARG A 4 8.50 15.97 -10.23
C ARG A 4 9.33 14.86 -10.86
N LEU A 5 9.26 13.67 -10.27
CA LEU A 5 9.88 12.45 -10.77
C LEU A 5 8.77 11.45 -11.11
N SER A 6 8.88 10.82 -12.27
CA SER A 6 8.04 9.69 -12.67
C SER A 6 8.90 8.67 -13.38
N LEU A 7 8.63 7.40 -13.16
CA LEU A 7 9.19 6.27 -13.90
C LEU A 7 8.12 5.56 -14.76
N GLY A 8 6.93 6.16 -14.89
CA GLY A 8 5.81 5.61 -15.64
C GLY A 8 4.82 4.82 -14.76
N GLU A 9 4.66 5.21 -13.51
CA GLU A 9 3.83 4.54 -12.49
C GLU A 9 2.31 4.76 -12.60
N GLY A 10 1.86 5.56 -13.54
CA GLY A 10 0.45 5.84 -13.76
C GLY A 10 -0.16 5.09 -14.94
N ASP A 11 -1.45 5.37 -15.20
CA ASP A 11 -2.20 4.85 -16.35
C ASP A 11 -2.14 3.30 -16.47
N THR A 12 -2.24 2.63 -15.32
CA THR A 12 -2.24 1.17 -15.29
C THR A 12 -3.50 0.59 -15.92
N PRO A 13 -3.44 -0.60 -16.57
CA PRO A 13 -4.60 -1.18 -17.25
C PRO A 13 -5.78 -1.45 -16.32
N LEU A 14 -6.99 -1.14 -16.80
CA LEU A 14 -8.26 -1.62 -16.23
C LEU A 14 -8.78 -2.77 -17.10
N VAL A 15 -8.59 -4.01 -16.66
CA VAL A 15 -8.86 -5.22 -17.46
C VAL A 15 -10.16 -5.87 -17.03
N ARG A 16 -11.03 -6.16 -18.00
CA ARG A 16 -12.28 -6.91 -17.74
C ARG A 16 -11.98 -8.39 -17.52
N SER A 17 -12.54 -8.95 -16.46
CA SER A 17 -12.49 -10.39 -16.19
C SER A 17 -13.21 -11.18 -17.30
N ARG A 18 -12.57 -12.23 -17.78
CA ARG A 18 -13.08 -13.12 -18.83
C ARG A 18 -13.58 -14.46 -18.27
N GLN A 19 -13.12 -14.87 -17.12
CA GLN A 19 -13.44 -16.15 -16.50
C GLN A 19 -14.03 -16.00 -15.09
N ILE A 20 -13.37 -15.25 -14.20
CA ILE A 20 -13.78 -15.12 -12.80
C ILE A 20 -15.13 -14.41 -12.71
N GLY A 21 -15.29 -13.28 -13.38
CA GLY A 21 -16.54 -12.53 -13.39
C GLY A 21 -17.73 -13.38 -13.84
N PRO A 22 -17.71 -13.99 -15.05
CA PRO A 22 -18.75 -14.88 -15.51
C PRO A 22 -19.03 -16.06 -14.58
N ALA A 23 -17.99 -16.70 -14.04
CA ALA A 23 -18.13 -17.82 -13.10
C ALA A 23 -18.81 -17.41 -11.78
N ALA A 24 -18.61 -16.16 -11.35
CA ALA A 24 -19.24 -15.57 -10.17
C ALA A 24 -20.62 -14.92 -10.48
N GLY A 25 -21.11 -15.00 -11.71
CA GLY A 25 -22.36 -14.34 -12.15
C GLY A 25 -22.25 -12.82 -12.32
N LEU A 26 -21.03 -12.29 -12.34
CA LEU A 26 -20.73 -10.87 -12.47
C LEU A 26 -20.41 -10.51 -13.93
N ARG A 27 -21.24 -9.71 -14.56
CA ARG A 27 -21.05 -9.29 -15.96
C ARG A 27 -19.93 -8.28 -16.13
N ASN A 28 -19.71 -7.42 -15.15
CA ASN A 28 -18.83 -6.26 -15.19
C ASN A 28 -17.85 -6.27 -14.03
N LEU A 29 -17.07 -7.36 -13.88
CA LEU A 29 -15.92 -7.43 -12.99
C LEU A 29 -14.67 -6.95 -13.75
N PHE A 30 -13.92 -6.03 -13.14
CA PHE A 30 -12.68 -5.50 -13.69
C PHE A 30 -11.56 -5.57 -12.64
N PHE A 31 -10.33 -5.67 -13.12
CA PHE A 31 -9.12 -5.61 -12.32
C PHE A 31 -8.29 -4.38 -12.71
N LYS A 32 -7.99 -3.51 -11.74
CA LYS A 32 -6.99 -2.45 -11.91
C LYS A 32 -5.61 -3.05 -11.64
N LEU A 33 -4.81 -3.20 -12.70
CA LEU A 33 -3.56 -3.95 -12.66
C LEU A 33 -2.39 -3.10 -12.11
N GLU A 34 -2.35 -2.90 -10.82
CA GLU A 34 -1.25 -2.17 -10.16
C GLU A 34 0.09 -2.95 -10.13
N THR A 35 0.13 -4.15 -10.69
CA THR A 35 1.37 -4.89 -10.99
C THR A 35 2.05 -4.42 -12.28
N ALA A 36 1.37 -3.65 -13.13
CA ALA A 36 1.91 -3.08 -14.36
C ALA A 36 2.63 -1.74 -14.13
N THR A 37 3.29 -1.60 -13.00
CA THR A 37 4.09 -0.42 -12.62
C THR A 37 5.57 -0.76 -12.59
N PRO A 38 6.50 0.21 -12.59
CA PRO A 38 7.95 -0.02 -12.72
C PRO A 38 8.55 -1.03 -11.76
N THR A 39 8.11 -1.08 -10.50
CA THR A 39 8.60 -2.07 -9.51
C THR A 39 7.59 -3.18 -9.20
N GLY A 40 6.46 -3.21 -9.91
CA GLY A 40 5.45 -4.26 -9.84
C GLY A 40 4.40 -4.08 -8.74
N SER A 41 4.18 -2.87 -8.24
CA SER A 41 3.11 -2.60 -7.27
C SER A 41 2.69 -1.13 -7.23
N TYR A 42 1.49 -0.85 -6.72
CA TYR A 42 0.99 0.53 -6.52
C TYR A 42 1.90 1.41 -5.64
N LYS A 43 2.88 0.81 -4.95
CA LYS A 43 3.85 1.57 -4.14
C LYS A 43 4.71 2.50 -4.98
N ASP A 44 4.79 2.29 -6.28
CA ASP A 44 5.44 3.21 -7.20
C ASP A 44 4.78 4.59 -7.19
N ARG A 45 3.45 4.65 -7.13
CA ARG A 45 2.71 5.91 -7.03
C ARG A 45 3.02 6.66 -5.74
N PHE A 46 3.12 5.93 -4.62
CA PHE A 46 3.58 6.46 -3.35
C PHE A 46 5.01 6.99 -3.45
N ALA A 47 5.93 6.18 -3.99
CA ALA A 47 7.34 6.54 -4.10
C ALA A 47 7.55 7.75 -5.03
N ALA A 48 6.86 7.81 -6.15
CA ALA A 48 6.92 8.94 -7.08
C ALA A 48 6.56 10.26 -6.38
N ALA A 49 5.45 10.31 -5.65
CA ALA A 49 5.02 11.50 -4.93
C ALA A 49 5.96 11.83 -3.76
N ALA A 50 6.31 10.84 -2.93
CA ALA A 50 7.20 11.00 -1.78
C ALA A 50 8.58 11.52 -2.19
N ILE A 51 9.19 10.95 -3.22
CA ILE A 51 10.52 11.34 -3.68
C ILE A 51 10.48 12.67 -4.44
N SER A 52 9.41 12.97 -5.17
CA SER A 52 9.19 14.29 -5.75
C SER A 52 9.11 15.38 -4.67
N HIS A 53 8.38 15.11 -3.58
CA HIS A 53 8.32 16.01 -2.43
C HIS A 53 9.68 16.20 -1.76
N MET A 54 10.44 15.12 -1.58
CA MET A 54 11.81 15.18 -1.04
C MET A 54 12.73 16.03 -1.90
N ARG A 55 12.67 15.89 -3.24
CA ARG A 55 13.43 16.74 -4.18
C ARG A 55 13.05 18.21 -4.07
N ALA A 56 11.75 18.51 -3.97
CA ALA A 56 11.26 19.88 -3.83
C ALA A 56 11.76 20.56 -2.56
N ASN A 57 12.05 19.77 -1.51
CA ASN A 57 12.54 20.24 -0.21
C ASN A 57 14.06 20.00 -0.01
N GLU A 58 14.79 19.71 -1.09
CA GLU A 58 16.23 19.48 -1.08
C GLU A 58 16.71 18.39 -0.09
N GLN A 59 15.83 17.42 0.19
CA GLN A 59 16.13 16.28 1.06
C GLN A 59 16.96 15.24 0.31
N GLN A 60 18.05 14.77 0.94
CA GLN A 60 19.09 13.97 0.28
C GLN A 60 19.12 12.52 0.76
N THR A 61 18.41 12.21 1.85
CA THR A 61 18.39 10.87 2.44
C THR A 61 16.97 10.46 2.79
N CYS A 62 16.49 9.41 2.13
CA CYS A 62 15.25 8.72 2.45
C CYS A 62 15.53 7.66 3.52
N ILE A 63 14.85 7.74 4.65
CA ILE A 63 14.82 6.72 5.69
C ILE A 63 13.52 5.94 5.54
N ALA A 64 13.59 4.62 5.56
CA ALA A 64 12.40 3.78 5.38
C ALA A 64 12.46 2.51 6.23
N THR A 65 11.31 1.85 6.36
CA THR A 65 11.22 0.51 6.91
C THR A 65 10.25 -0.31 6.07
N SER A 66 10.75 -1.28 5.33
CA SER A 66 9.95 -2.27 4.60
C SER A 66 10.86 -3.25 3.87
N SER A 67 10.70 -4.53 4.10
CA SER A 67 11.35 -5.60 3.33
C SER A 67 10.56 -6.01 2.07
N GLY A 68 9.46 -5.29 1.74
CA GLY A 68 8.57 -5.60 0.63
C GLY A 68 8.45 -4.46 -0.40
N ASN A 69 7.28 -4.37 -1.03
CA ASN A 69 7.02 -3.47 -2.15
C ASN A 69 7.31 -1.98 -1.88
N THR A 70 7.08 -1.49 -0.65
CA THR A 70 7.40 -0.10 -0.30
C THR A 70 8.92 0.13 -0.36
N GLY A 71 9.72 -0.80 0.17
CA GLY A 71 11.18 -0.71 0.11
C GLY A 71 11.70 -0.76 -1.33
N ALA A 72 11.17 -1.67 -2.15
CA ALA A 72 11.54 -1.79 -3.56
C ALA A 72 11.22 -0.50 -4.36
N ALA A 73 10.01 0.04 -4.20
CA ALA A 73 9.62 1.27 -4.86
C ALA A 73 10.48 2.46 -4.41
N LEU A 74 10.63 2.68 -3.09
CA LEU A 74 11.47 3.76 -2.60
C LEU A 74 12.92 3.65 -3.08
N ALA A 75 13.50 2.45 -3.11
CA ALA A 75 14.86 2.24 -3.61
C ALA A 75 15.00 2.65 -5.08
N ALA A 76 14.05 2.25 -5.96
CA ALA A 76 14.05 2.59 -7.37
C ALA A 76 13.96 4.10 -7.61
N TYR A 77 13.00 4.76 -6.96
CA TYR A 77 12.77 6.19 -7.14
C TYR A 77 13.88 7.04 -6.49
N CYS A 78 14.45 6.59 -5.36
CA CYS A 78 15.64 7.22 -4.78
C CYS A 78 16.85 7.12 -5.71
N ALA A 79 17.08 5.96 -6.34
CA ALA A 79 18.16 5.78 -7.32
C ALA A 79 18.01 6.75 -8.49
N ALA A 80 16.80 6.83 -9.07
CA ALA A 80 16.51 7.76 -10.17
C ALA A 80 16.69 9.24 -9.78
N ALA A 81 16.37 9.58 -8.53
CA ALA A 81 16.50 10.93 -7.98
C ALA A 81 17.90 11.27 -7.46
N LYS A 82 18.83 10.30 -7.40
CA LYS A 82 20.15 10.41 -6.74
C LYS A 82 20.03 10.76 -5.26
N ILE A 83 18.97 10.28 -4.59
CA ILE A 83 18.73 10.39 -3.16
C ILE A 83 19.22 9.10 -2.50
N ARG A 84 19.94 9.21 -1.39
CA ARG A 84 20.39 8.06 -0.62
C ARG A 84 19.17 7.35 0.00
N CYS A 85 19.07 6.04 -0.18
CA CYS A 85 17.97 5.23 0.36
C CYS A 85 18.50 4.31 1.46
N ARG A 86 18.00 4.48 2.69
CA ARG A 86 18.35 3.68 3.88
C ARG A 86 17.12 2.99 4.42
N ILE A 87 17.15 1.66 4.44
CA ILE A 87 15.99 0.85 4.80
C ILE A 87 16.33 -0.06 5.98
N ALA A 88 15.64 0.15 7.11
CA ALA A 88 15.69 -0.76 8.26
C ALA A 88 14.67 -1.90 8.05
N ILE A 89 15.09 -3.14 8.23
CA ILE A 89 14.25 -4.32 8.04
C ILE A 89 14.36 -5.30 9.20
N VAL A 90 13.41 -6.21 9.29
CA VAL A 90 13.46 -7.33 10.23
C VAL A 90 14.65 -8.24 9.93
N GLU A 91 15.30 -8.77 10.97
CA GLU A 91 16.49 -9.61 10.83
C GLU A 91 16.24 -10.85 9.95
N SER A 92 15.05 -11.45 10.09
CA SER A 92 14.65 -12.67 9.37
C SER A 92 14.16 -12.44 7.94
N ALA A 93 14.23 -11.21 7.40
CA ALA A 93 13.76 -10.94 6.05
C ALA A 93 14.50 -11.82 5.01
N PRO A 94 13.78 -12.57 4.14
CA PRO A 94 14.40 -13.41 3.13
C PRO A 94 15.23 -12.60 2.13
N GLU A 95 16.43 -13.08 1.78
CA GLU A 95 17.33 -12.36 0.87
C GLU A 95 16.71 -12.11 -0.51
N ALA A 96 15.94 -13.06 -1.00
CA ALA A 96 15.24 -12.93 -2.28
C ALA A 96 14.36 -11.67 -2.36
N LYS A 97 13.77 -11.23 -1.24
CA LYS A 97 12.99 -9.99 -1.18
C LYS A 97 13.85 -8.73 -1.19
N LEU A 98 15.14 -8.84 -0.87
CA LEU A 98 16.05 -7.70 -0.78
C LEU A 98 16.80 -7.45 -2.09
N GLN A 99 16.88 -8.45 -2.97
CA GLN A 99 17.65 -8.36 -4.22
C GLN A 99 17.28 -7.14 -5.07
N GLN A 100 16.00 -6.86 -5.20
CA GLN A 100 15.54 -5.71 -5.98
C GLN A 100 15.99 -4.37 -5.35
N MET A 101 15.89 -4.23 -4.03
CA MET A 101 16.33 -3.03 -3.30
C MET A 101 17.85 -2.84 -3.41
N LEU A 102 18.61 -3.93 -3.26
CA LEU A 102 20.06 -3.92 -3.38
C LEU A 102 20.51 -3.57 -4.80
N ALA A 103 19.82 -4.08 -5.82
CA ALA A 103 20.10 -3.74 -7.22
C ALA A 103 19.91 -2.27 -7.52
N TYR A 104 18.99 -1.59 -6.85
CA TYR A 104 18.80 -0.13 -6.92
C TYR A 104 19.76 0.66 -6.03
N GLY A 105 20.66 0.00 -5.28
CA GLY A 105 21.67 0.65 -4.46
C GLY A 105 21.18 1.11 -3.09
N ALA A 106 20.09 0.55 -2.56
CA ALA A 106 19.64 0.86 -1.21
C ALA A 106 20.60 0.29 -0.14
N GLU A 107 20.86 1.08 0.90
CA GLU A 107 21.57 0.65 2.10
C GLU A 107 20.58 -0.06 3.04
N ILE A 108 20.74 -1.38 3.26
CA ILE A 108 19.82 -2.19 4.05
C ILE A 108 20.43 -2.50 5.42
N PHE A 109 19.66 -2.23 6.47
CA PHE A 109 20.03 -2.48 7.86
C PHE A 109 19.11 -3.52 8.46
N ARG A 110 19.63 -4.73 8.74
CA ARG A 110 18.91 -5.76 9.49
C ARG A 110 18.97 -5.42 10.98
N VAL A 111 17.79 -5.21 11.58
CA VAL A 111 17.69 -4.80 12.99
C VAL A 111 17.19 -5.97 13.81
N LYS A 112 18.00 -6.40 14.80
CA LYS A 112 17.67 -7.50 15.70
C LYS A 112 16.42 -7.19 16.52
N GLY A 113 15.52 -8.15 16.63
CA GLY A 113 14.26 -8.02 17.37
C GLY A 113 13.22 -7.11 16.71
N PHE A 114 13.56 -6.37 15.64
CA PHE A 114 12.59 -5.53 14.93
C PHE A 114 11.52 -6.39 14.26
N GLY A 115 10.25 -6.07 14.53
CA GLY A 115 9.10 -6.80 14.02
C GLY A 115 8.75 -8.08 14.81
N THR A 116 9.61 -8.54 15.71
CA THR A 116 9.38 -9.75 16.54
C THR A 116 9.28 -9.45 18.03
N GLU A 117 10.05 -8.48 18.51
CA GLU A 117 10.08 -8.04 19.91
C GLU A 117 9.41 -6.66 20.01
N PRO A 118 8.34 -6.48 20.83
CA PRO A 118 7.63 -5.20 20.91
C PRO A 118 8.53 -4.02 21.32
N GLU A 119 9.42 -4.22 22.30
CA GLU A 119 10.32 -3.16 22.78
C GLU A 119 11.35 -2.77 21.72
N SER A 120 12.02 -3.74 21.10
CA SER A 120 12.98 -3.51 20.01
C SER A 120 12.32 -2.82 18.81
N SER A 121 11.07 -3.20 18.51
CA SER A 121 10.30 -2.59 17.43
C SER A 121 9.96 -1.13 17.74
N ARG A 122 9.52 -0.82 18.95
CA ARG A 122 9.25 0.55 19.39
C ARG A 122 10.48 1.43 19.33
N GLN A 123 11.60 0.95 19.89
CA GLN A 123 12.89 1.67 19.87
C GLN A 123 13.38 1.90 18.43
N SER A 124 13.25 0.91 17.56
CA SER A 124 13.62 1.03 16.14
C SER A 124 12.80 2.10 15.43
N ILE A 125 11.49 2.12 15.61
CA ILE A 125 10.61 3.12 15.00
C ILE A 125 10.95 4.54 15.52
N GLU A 126 11.19 4.71 16.82
CA GLU A 126 11.57 6.00 17.37
C GLU A 126 12.97 6.47 16.88
N ALA A 127 13.92 5.54 16.73
CA ALA A 127 15.20 5.84 16.11
C ALA A 127 15.04 6.30 14.65
N LEU A 128 14.20 5.61 13.85
CA LEU A 128 13.91 5.99 12.47
C LEU A 128 13.22 7.34 12.38
N LYS A 129 12.28 7.65 13.28
CA LYS A 129 11.67 8.98 13.37
C LYS A 129 12.68 10.07 13.69
N THR A 130 13.60 9.79 14.60
CA THR A 130 14.68 10.71 14.99
C THR A 130 15.63 10.95 13.82
N LEU A 131 16.05 9.89 13.12
CA LEU A 131 16.87 9.99 11.91
C LEU A 131 16.16 10.79 10.80
N GLY A 132 14.88 10.56 10.60
CA GLY A 132 14.09 11.27 9.59
C GLY A 132 13.90 12.77 9.85
N LYS A 133 14.16 13.24 11.09
CA LYS A 133 14.12 14.66 11.46
C LYS A 133 15.47 15.39 11.29
N GLN A 134 16.54 14.67 10.98
CA GLN A 134 17.85 15.30 10.74
C GLN A 134 17.83 16.16 9.46
N PRO A 135 18.63 17.21 9.37
CA PRO A 135 18.75 18.04 8.18
C PRO A 135 19.01 17.19 6.91
N GLY A 136 18.24 17.42 5.88
CA GLY A 136 18.35 16.68 4.61
C GLY A 136 17.81 15.24 4.63
N HIS A 137 17.24 14.78 5.75
CA HIS A 137 16.62 13.45 5.86
C HIS A 137 15.09 13.54 5.85
N LYS A 138 14.42 12.47 5.41
CA LYS A 138 12.96 12.30 5.55
C LYS A 138 12.64 10.83 5.75
N LEU A 139 11.83 10.55 6.77
CA LEU A 139 11.23 9.23 6.96
C LEU A 139 10.07 9.06 5.98
N GLN A 140 10.03 7.92 5.28
CA GLN A 140 8.98 7.54 4.35
C GLN A 140 8.39 6.18 4.74
N ILE A 141 7.13 6.18 5.15
CA ILE A 141 6.33 4.99 5.45
C ILE A 141 5.02 5.12 4.69
N SER A 142 4.65 4.12 3.89
CA SER A 142 3.49 4.14 3.00
C SER A 142 2.17 4.04 3.79
N ALA A 143 1.85 5.11 4.51
CA ALA A 143 0.63 5.31 5.28
C ALA A 143 0.36 6.81 5.44
N PHE A 144 -0.91 7.24 5.48
CA PHE A 144 -1.29 8.64 5.68
C PHE A 144 -0.82 9.19 7.03
N ALA A 145 -0.82 8.34 8.07
CA ALA A 145 -0.32 8.69 9.39
C ALA A 145 1.17 9.09 9.42
N HIS A 146 1.95 8.73 8.38
CA HIS A 146 3.40 8.94 8.38
C HIS A 146 3.92 9.78 7.21
N SER A 147 3.37 9.58 6.02
CA SER A 147 3.84 10.22 4.79
C SER A 147 2.65 10.62 3.90
N PRO A 148 1.81 11.56 4.34
CA PRO A 148 0.61 11.97 3.62
C PRO A 148 0.95 12.44 2.20
N GLU A 149 2.05 13.16 2.00
CA GLU A 149 2.49 13.68 0.71
C GLU A 149 2.76 12.54 -0.32
N GLY A 150 3.32 11.43 0.17
CA GLY A 150 3.52 10.24 -0.65
C GLY A 150 2.21 9.51 -0.94
N MET A 151 1.32 9.44 0.05
CA MET A 151 0.02 8.78 -0.09
C MET A 151 -0.94 9.52 -1.02
N GLU A 152 -0.82 10.84 -1.18
CA GLU A 152 -1.54 11.60 -2.20
C GLU A 152 -1.27 11.08 -3.62
N GLY A 153 -0.06 10.56 -3.90
CA GLY A 153 0.25 9.92 -5.18
C GLY A 153 -0.59 8.67 -5.45
N VAL A 154 -0.98 7.94 -4.41
CA VAL A 154 -1.80 6.74 -4.51
C VAL A 154 -3.26 7.07 -4.87
N GLU A 155 -3.73 8.28 -4.58
CA GLU A 155 -5.07 8.75 -4.95
C GLU A 155 -5.29 8.77 -6.47
N SER A 156 -4.21 8.84 -7.27
CA SER A 156 -4.30 8.73 -8.73
C SER A 156 -5.00 7.45 -9.22
N ILE A 157 -5.00 6.37 -8.42
CA ILE A 157 -5.69 5.11 -8.75
C ILE A 157 -7.19 5.32 -8.96
N GLY A 158 -7.85 5.98 -8.03
CA GLY A 158 -9.30 6.18 -8.14
C GLY A 158 -9.67 7.25 -9.19
N LEU A 159 -8.80 8.25 -9.42
CA LEU A 159 -8.97 9.20 -10.53
C LEU A 159 -8.90 8.45 -11.88
N GLU A 160 -7.90 7.60 -12.08
CA GLU A 160 -7.79 6.76 -13.29
C GLU A 160 -8.96 5.79 -13.42
N LEU A 161 -9.41 5.16 -12.34
CA LEU A 161 -10.60 4.30 -12.36
C LEU A 161 -11.83 5.05 -12.87
N ALA A 162 -12.05 6.28 -12.39
CA ALA A 162 -13.17 7.11 -12.80
C ALA A 162 -13.10 7.53 -14.27
N GLU A 163 -11.89 7.71 -14.82
CA GLU A 163 -11.65 8.07 -16.21
C GLU A 163 -11.71 6.86 -17.15
N GLN A 164 -11.16 5.72 -16.75
CA GLN A 164 -11.05 4.51 -17.57
C GLN A 164 -12.34 3.69 -17.62
N ALA A 165 -13.21 3.80 -16.61
CA ALA A 165 -14.44 3.05 -16.56
C ALA A 165 -15.46 3.61 -17.58
N ALA A 166 -15.86 2.76 -18.54
CA ALA A 166 -16.88 3.10 -19.53
C ALA A 166 -18.30 3.23 -18.94
N GLN A 167 -18.51 2.77 -17.72
CA GLN A 167 -19.79 2.77 -16.99
C GLN A 167 -19.56 3.22 -15.56
N GLU A 168 -20.65 3.53 -14.85
CA GLU A 168 -20.61 3.83 -13.43
C GLU A 168 -20.03 2.65 -12.63
N ILE A 169 -19.06 2.95 -11.76
CA ILE A 169 -18.48 1.95 -10.86
C ILE A 169 -19.38 1.85 -9.63
N GLN A 170 -19.99 0.68 -9.43
CA GLN A 170 -20.85 0.45 -8.28
C GLN A 170 -20.09 0.09 -7.01
N HIS A 171 -19.06 -0.75 -7.15
CA HIS A 171 -18.27 -1.27 -6.01
C HIS A 171 -16.78 -1.27 -6.33
N VAL A 172 -15.96 -0.93 -5.33
CA VAL A 172 -14.50 -1.07 -5.38
C VAL A 172 -14.04 -1.88 -4.17
N PHE A 173 -13.29 -2.95 -4.42
CA PHE A 173 -12.72 -3.81 -3.38
C PHE A 173 -11.22 -3.55 -3.29
N CYS A 174 -10.76 -3.10 -2.13
CA CYS A 174 -9.36 -2.81 -1.87
C CYS A 174 -8.76 -3.84 -0.91
N PRO A 175 -7.71 -4.58 -1.30
CA PRO A 175 -6.95 -5.38 -0.35
C PRO A 175 -6.21 -4.46 0.63
N ALA A 176 -6.28 -4.75 1.92
CA ALA A 176 -5.71 -3.89 2.94
C ALA A 176 -4.74 -4.63 3.87
N GLY A 177 -3.53 -4.08 4.00
CA GLY A 177 -2.69 -4.29 5.16
C GLY A 177 -3.00 -3.21 6.21
N GLY A 178 -2.26 -2.10 6.20
CA GLY A 178 -2.50 -0.95 7.09
C GLY A 178 -3.63 0.00 6.69
N GLY A 179 -4.23 -0.18 5.50
CA GLY A 179 -5.41 0.58 5.06
C GLY A 179 -5.17 1.74 4.10
N GLY A 180 -3.92 2.19 3.93
CA GLY A 180 -3.62 3.39 3.13
C GLY A 180 -4.14 3.37 1.69
N LEU A 181 -4.13 2.19 1.01
CA LEU A 181 -4.72 2.07 -0.33
C LEU A 181 -6.21 2.38 -0.32
N THR A 182 -6.96 1.81 0.62
CA THR A 182 -8.41 2.00 0.71
C THR A 182 -8.76 3.47 0.97
N VAL A 183 -8.03 4.12 1.88
CA VAL A 183 -8.20 5.56 2.17
C VAL A 183 -7.91 6.40 0.91
N ALA A 184 -6.81 6.12 0.21
CA ALA A 184 -6.43 6.84 -1.00
C ALA A 184 -7.50 6.73 -2.10
N VAL A 185 -8.01 5.51 -2.34
CA VAL A 185 -9.08 5.27 -3.31
C VAL A 185 -10.37 5.99 -2.92
N ALA A 186 -10.78 5.91 -1.66
CA ALA A 186 -11.98 6.61 -1.18
C ALA A 186 -11.86 8.14 -1.35
N ARG A 187 -10.75 8.72 -0.92
CA ARG A 187 -10.47 10.16 -1.06
C ARG A 187 -10.45 10.62 -2.52
N SER A 188 -9.95 9.78 -3.42
CA SER A 188 -9.90 10.13 -4.83
C SER A 188 -11.29 10.20 -5.46
N PHE A 189 -12.17 9.25 -5.14
CA PHE A 189 -13.55 9.28 -5.64
C PHE A 189 -14.34 10.49 -5.15
N ALA A 190 -14.06 11.00 -3.94
CA ALA A 190 -14.62 12.26 -3.46
C ALA A 190 -14.28 13.48 -4.34
N LYS A 191 -13.25 13.37 -5.20
CA LYS A 191 -12.83 14.39 -6.16
C LYS A 191 -13.41 14.17 -7.56
N THR A 192 -14.22 13.13 -7.77
CA THR A 192 -14.82 12.75 -9.05
C THR A 192 -16.35 12.87 -9.01
N LYS A 193 -16.99 12.59 -10.15
CA LYS A 193 -18.47 12.51 -10.24
C LYS A 193 -19.00 11.10 -9.92
N GLN A 194 -18.14 10.12 -9.70
CA GLN A 194 -18.51 8.76 -9.35
C GLN A 194 -18.51 8.57 -7.83
N SER A 195 -19.42 7.77 -7.31
CA SER A 195 -19.58 7.51 -5.87
C SER A 195 -19.73 6.00 -5.60
N PRO A 196 -18.71 5.19 -5.90
CA PRO A 196 -18.79 3.75 -5.67
C PRO A 196 -18.83 3.42 -4.17
N THR A 197 -19.44 2.30 -3.85
CA THR A 197 -19.30 1.66 -2.54
C THR A 197 -17.90 1.10 -2.37
N ILE A 198 -17.17 1.54 -1.35
CA ILE A 198 -15.77 1.13 -1.10
C ILE A 198 -15.72 0.01 -0.05
N HIS A 199 -15.10 -1.09 -0.39
CA HIS A 199 -14.95 -2.26 0.48
C HIS A 199 -13.49 -2.51 0.85
N CYS A 200 -13.27 -2.96 2.08
CA CYS A 200 -11.96 -3.38 2.59
C CYS A 200 -11.90 -4.91 2.65
N ALA A 201 -10.91 -5.52 2.01
CA ALA A 201 -10.67 -6.96 2.09
C ALA A 201 -9.36 -7.25 2.83
N GLN A 202 -9.40 -8.12 3.85
CA GLN A 202 -8.23 -8.52 4.63
C GLN A 202 -8.16 -10.04 4.80
N PRO A 203 -6.94 -10.61 5.00
CA PRO A 203 -6.82 -11.98 5.48
C PRO A 203 -7.46 -12.14 6.86
N GLU A 204 -8.11 -13.27 7.11
CA GLU A 204 -8.66 -13.61 8.43
C GLU A 204 -7.59 -13.52 9.52
N GLY A 205 -6.36 -13.99 9.22
CA GLY A 205 -5.21 -13.94 10.12
C GLY A 205 -4.60 -12.54 10.34
N ASN A 206 -5.16 -11.49 9.75
CA ASN A 206 -4.75 -10.09 9.95
C ASN A 206 -5.93 -9.13 9.72
N ASN A 207 -7.03 -9.32 10.42
CA ASN A 207 -8.27 -8.56 10.21
C ASN A 207 -8.38 -7.34 11.14
N THR A 208 -7.38 -6.52 11.22
CA THR A 208 -7.36 -5.29 12.03
C THR A 208 -8.49 -4.31 11.69
N ILE A 209 -9.03 -4.36 10.47
CA ILE A 209 -10.00 -3.42 9.90
C ILE A 209 -11.27 -4.12 9.45
N ALA A 210 -11.15 -5.17 8.63
CA ALA A 210 -12.30 -5.78 7.96
C ALA A 210 -13.28 -6.44 8.94
N GLY A 211 -12.79 -7.13 9.97
CA GLY A 211 -13.63 -7.70 11.04
C GLY A 211 -14.37 -6.61 11.81
N PRO A 212 -13.70 -5.66 12.45
CA PRO A 212 -14.34 -4.54 13.13
C PRO A 212 -15.34 -3.76 12.26
N LEU A 213 -15.00 -3.51 10.98
CA LEU A 213 -15.91 -2.82 10.05
C LEU A 213 -17.18 -3.63 9.80
N ARG A 214 -17.07 -4.94 9.53
CA ARG A 214 -18.21 -5.84 9.31
C ARG A 214 -19.09 -5.95 10.55
N ASP A 215 -18.47 -6.03 11.72
CA ASP A 215 -19.17 -6.25 12.98
C ASP A 215 -19.75 -4.94 13.59
N GLY A 216 -19.66 -3.82 12.85
CA GLY A 216 -20.24 -2.55 13.27
C GLY A 216 -19.38 -1.72 14.23
N SER A 217 -18.15 -2.14 14.56
CA SER A 217 -17.25 -1.37 15.43
C SER A 217 -16.85 -0.02 14.82
N ALA A 218 -16.80 1.03 15.61
CA ALA A 218 -16.34 2.35 15.16
C ALA A 218 -14.82 2.43 14.96
N SER A 219 -14.07 1.47 15.49
CA SER A 219 -12.61 1.50 15.57
C SER A 219 -11.99 0.22 15.07
N ALA A 220 -10.88 0.34 14.33
CA ALA A 220 -9.98 -0.76 14.03
C ALA A 220 -9.26 -1.24 15.29
N GLN A 221 -8.76 -2.46 15.29
CA GLN A 221 -8.15 -3.09 16.46
C GLN A 221 -6.85 -3.79 16.07
N ASP A 222 -5.84 -3.71 16.94
CA ASP A 222 -4.62 -4.50 16.80
C ASP A 222 -4.95 -5.99 16.94
N VAL A 223 -4.25 -6.84 16.21
CA VAL A 223 -4.42 -8.30 16.24
C VAL A 223 -3.07 -8.99 16.33
N GLN A 224 -3.08 -10.25 16.74
CA GLN A 224 -1.93 -11.13 16.56
C GLN A 224 -1.96 -11.66 15.10
N CYS A 225 -0.99 -11.27 14.29
CA CYS A 225 -0.93 -11.66 12.89
C CYS A 225 -0.56 -13.14 12.74
N SER A 226 -1.42 -13.89 12.04
CA SER A 226 -1.19 -15.32 11.72
C SER A 226 -1.27 -15.64 10.22
N THR A 227 -1.56 -14.66 9.36
CA THR A 227 -1.58 -14.87 7.91
C THR A 227 -0.16 -15.05 7.33
N ASN A 228 -0.06 -15.87 6.29
CA ASN A 228 1.16 -16.02 5.48
C ASN A 228 1.19 -15.11 4.24
N ILE A 229 0.19 -14.26 4.06
CA ILE A 229 0.15 -13.29 2.93
C ILE A 229 1.04 -12.10 3.26
N SER A 230 2.31 -12.19 2.87
CA SER A 230 3.39 -11.30 3.34
C SER A 230 3.15 -9.81 3.09
N GLY A 231 2.43 -9.43 2.03
CA GLY A 231 2.08 -8.04 1.73
C GLY A 231 1.01 -7.44 2.64
N LEU A 232 0.31 -8.27 3.42
CA LEU A 232 -0.82 -7.90 4.25
C LEU A 232 -0.60 -8.17 5.75
N GLN A 233 0.62 -8.51 6.16
CA GLN A 233 1.02 -8.74 7.55
C GLN A 233 1.23 -7.42 8.29
N VAL A 234 0.14 -6.74 8.67
CA VAL A 234 0.17 -5.46 9.40
C VAL A 234 -0.70 -5.60 10.65
N ALA A 235 -0.11 -6.07 11.73
CA ALA A 235 -0.80 -6.44 12.98
C ALA A 235 -1.31 -5.23 13.80
N THR A 236 -0.69 -4.06 13.59
CA THR A 236 -1.04 -2.82 14.30
C THR A 236 -1.88 -1.90 13.44
N VAL A 237 -2.79 -1.18 14.08
CA VAL A 237 -3.62 -0.18 13.41
C VAL A 237 -2.75 1.02 12.99
N ILE A 238 -2.81 1.36 11.69
CA ILE A 238 -2.15 2.55 11.13
C ILE A 238 -3.22 3.51 10.60
N ASP A 239 -3.72 3.28 9.38
CA ASP A 239 -4.80 4.09 8.79
C ASP A 239 -6.20 3.44 8.99
N GLY A 240 -6.30 2.40 9.82
CA GLY A 240 -7.48 1.53 9.93
C GLY A 240 -8.76 2.23 10.39
N HIS A 241 -8.67 3.18 11.33
CA HIS A 241 -9.84 3.96 11.76
C HIS A 241 -10.42 4.77 10.61
N GLU A 242 -9.56 5.32 9.77
CA GLU A 242 -9.96 6.09 8.61
C GLU A 242 -10.60 5.22 7.54
N VAL A 243 -10.08 4.00 7.31
CA VAL A 243 -10.70 3.01 6.41
C VAL A 243 -12.13 2.71 6.85
N ILE A 244 -12.36 2.46 8.14
CA ILE A 244 -13.70 2.17 8.68
C ILE A 244 -14.65 3.34 8.38
N ARG A 245 -14.21 4.58 8.60
CA ARG A 245 -15.00 5.76 8.32
C ARG A 245 -15.33 5.88 6.83
N GLU A 246 -14.33 5.76 5.96
CA GLU A 246 -14.49 5.92 4.52
C GLU A 246 -15.36 4.81 3.91
N CYS A 247 -15.16 3.55 4.29
CA CYS A 247 -16.02 2.46 3.82
C CYS A 247 -17.48 2.66 4.24
N ARG A 248 -17.73 3.04 5.50
CA ARG A 248 -19.09 3.28 5.98
C ARG A 248 -19.79 4.45 5.30
N SER A 249 -19.08 5.53 5.07
CA SER A 249 -19.64 6.72 4.41
C SER A 249 -20.16 6.42 3.01
N THR A 250 -19.62 5.37 2.36
CA THR A 250 -20.06 4.88 1.04
C THR A 250 -21.00 3.68 1.09
N GLY A 251 -21.41 3.21 2.28
CA GLY A 251 -22.23 2.01 2.45
C GLY A 251 -21.46 0.69 2.30
N GLY A 252 -20.13 0.75 2.30
CA GLY A 252 -19.26 -0.42 2.17
C GLY A 252 -19.03 -1.18 3.49
N THR A 253 -18.38 -2.33 3.37
CA THR A 253 -18.13 -3.23 4.50
C THR A 253 -16.77 -3.90 4.42
N GLY A 254 -16.40 -4.62 5.48
CA GLY A 254 -15.20 -5.45 5.57
C GLY A 254 -15.45 -6.88 5.10
N HIS A 255 -14.49 -7.42 4.36
CA HIS A 255 -14.48 -8.81 3.91
C HIS A 255 -13.24 -9.51 4.45
N MET A 256 -13.44 -10.58 5.20
CA MET A 256 -12.36 -11.45 5.66
C MET A 256 -12.26 -12.65 4.75
N VAL A 257 -11.03 -12.96 4.32
CA VAL A 257 -10.73 -14.03 3.36
C VAL A 257 -9.63 -14.91 3.94
N SER A 258 -9.80 -16.22 3.91
CA SER A 258 -8.76 -17.14 4.37
C SER A 258 -7.54 -17.14 3.44
N ASP A 259 -6.36 -17.47 3.95
CA ASP A 259 -5.14 -17.60 3.13
C ASP A 259 -5.33 -18.61 1.98
N ALA A 260 -6.08 -19.69 2.22
CA ALA A 260 -6.37 -20.69 1.18
C ALA A 260 -7.19 -20.12 0.02
N GLU A 261 -8.21 -19.32 0.32
CA GLU A 261 -9.03 -18.62 -0.70
C GLU A 261 -8.20 -17.58 -1.46
N ILE A 262 -7.31 -16.84 -0.77
CA ILE A 262 -6.41 -15.88 -1.42
C ILE A 262 -5.48 -16.59 -2.40
N TRP A 263 -4.88 -17.71 -2.02
CA TRP A 263 -4.03 -18.52 -2.92
C TRP A 263 -4.81 -19.13 -4.09
N ALA A 264 -6.05 -19.56 -3.85
CA ALA A 264 -6.93 -20.05 -4.91
C ALA A 264 -7.28 -18.92 -5.90
N ALA A 265 -7.67 -17.75 -5.40
CA ALA A 265 -7.97 -16.58 -6.21
C ALA A 265 -6.76 -16.12 -7.05
N GLN A 266 -5.55 -16.12 -6.49
CA GLN A 266 -4.33 -15.80 -7.22
C GLN A 266 -4.13 -16.72 -8.44
N LYS A 267 -4.36 -18.03 -8.26
CA LYS A 267 -4.26 -19.00 -9.36
C LYS A 267 -5.34 -18.77 -10.43
N MET A 268 -6.54 -18.36 -10.02
CA MET A 268 -7.62 -18.03 -10.95
C MET A 268 -7.28 -16.75 -11.74
N MET A 269 -6.80 -15.70 -11.07
CA MET A 269 -6.40 -14.44 -11.71
C MET A 269 -5.27 -14.62 -12.74
N ALA A 270 -4.35 -15.56 -12.50
CA ALA A 270 -3.28 -15.84 -13.46
C ALA A 270 -3.79 -16.49 -14.77
N ARG A 271 -5.05 -16.92 -14.82
CA ARG A 271 -5.69 -17.57 -15.98
C ARG A 271 -6.79 -16.72 -16.61
N ASP A 272 -7.17 -15.65 -15.96
CA ASP A 272 -8.23 -14.74 -16.41
C ASP A 272 -7.66 -13.60 -17.28
#